data_c2feabac23cab0d4d883f346ccf860e6
#
_entry.id   c2feabac23cab0d4d883f346ccf860e6
#
_cell.length_a   1.000
_cell.length_b   1.000
_cell.length_c   1.000
_cell.angle_alpha   90.00
_cell.angle_beta   90.00
_cell.angle_gamma   90.00
#
_symmetry.space_group_name_H-M   'P 1'
#
loop_
_entity.id
_entity.type
_entity.pdbx_description
1 polymer ?
#
loop_
_entity_poly.entity_id
_entity_poly.type
_entity_poly.pdbx_seq_one_letter_code
_entity_poly.pdbx_strand_id
1 'polypeptide(L)'
;MQRLLSLFYALIFVLGIGTMNDAEAMDPENTLYMDTTHGRVVIELRPDLAPKHVARIKELTREGFYDGLVFHRVIGGFMAQGGDPTGTGMGGSGQNLPAEFSSEPFKRGTVGMARAMSPDSADSQFFICFARTAHLDGQYTVWGQVTDGMKYVGMLERGEPPVDPDKIIKMQVAADADKAKK
;
A
#
# COMPACT_ATOMS: atom_id res chain seq x y z
N MET A 1 54.94 0.12 -63.22
CA MET A 1 55.11 0.12 -61.80
C MET A 1 53.89 0.85 -61.17
N GLN A 2 52.85 0.13 -60.85
CA GLN A 2 51.64 0.68 -60.26
C GLN A 2 51.49 0.09 -58.87
N ARG A 3 51.47 0.98 -57.84
CA ARG A 3 51.26 0.57 -56.46
C ARG A 3 49.77 0.59 -56.15
N LEU A 4 49.17 -0.55 -55.84
CA LEU A 4 47.81 -0.64 -55.32
C LEU A 4 47.81 -0.22 -53.86
N LEU A 5 47.03 0.83 -53.54
CA LEU A 5 46.65 1.17 -52.14
C LEU A 5 45.38 0.41 -51.79
N SER A 6 45.49 -0.55 -50.85
CA SER A 6 44.35 -1.19 -50.23
C SER A 6 43.83 -0.31 -49.10
N LEU A 7 42.60 0.21 -49.24
CA LEU A 7 41.87 0.82 -48.15
C LEU A 7 41.19 -0.28 -47.31
N PHE A 8 41.62 -0.42 -46.05
CA PHE A 8 40.89 -1.19 -45.02
C PHE A 8 39.80 -0.31 -44.44
N TYR A 9 38.54 -0.61 -44.76
CA TYR A 9 37.39 -0.07 -44.02
C TYR A 9 37.19 -0.88 -42.77
N ALA A 10 37.52 -0.29 -41.58
CA ALA A 10 37.18 -0.83 -40.29
C ALA A 10 35.70 -0.51 -40.00
N LEU A 11 34.84 -1.53 -40.05
CA LEU A 11 33.45 -1.44 -39.66
C LEU A 11 33.37 -1.46 -38.13
N ILE A 12 33.20 -0.30 -37.49
CA ILE A 12 32.95 -0.20 -36.07
C ILE A 12 31.48 -0.59 -35.79
N PHE A 13 31.29 -1.79 -35.29
CA PHE A 13 30.00 -2.27 -34.79
C PHE A 13 29.78 -1.66 -33.42
N VAL A 14 29.06 -0.56 -33.34
CA VAL A 14 28.59 0.01 -32.05
C VAL A 14 27.47 -0.92 -31.54
N LEU A 15 27.82 -1.84 -30.65
CA LEU A 15 26.81 -2.53 -29.84
C LEU A 15 26.11 -1.48 -28.96
N GLY A 16 24.89 -1.09 -29.35
CA GLY A 16 23.98 -0.37 -28.49
C GLY A 16 23.64 -1.27 -27.30
N ILE A 17 24.27 -1.02 -26.14
CA ILE A 17 23.83 -1.57 -24.86
C ILE A 17 22.50 -0.86 -24.58
N GLY A 18 21.40 -1.53 -24.92
CA GLY A 18 20.08 -1.13 -24.49
C GLY A 18 20.06 -1.15 -22.96
N THR A 19 19.91 0.01 -22.34
CA THR A 19 19.59 0.10 -20.93
C THR A 19 18.27 -0.61 -20.74
N MET A 20 18.31 -1.83 -20.20
CA MET A 20 17.13 -2.46 -19.61
C MET A 20 16.65 -1.47 -18.56
N ASN A 21 15.41 -0.99 -18.72
CA ASN A 21 14.71 -0.33 -17.62
C ASN A 21 14.62 -1.36 -16.51
N ASP A 22 15.49 -1.23 -15.49
CA ASP A 22 15.26 -1.87 -14.22
C ASP A 22 13.89 -1.35 -13.76
N ALA A 23 12.89 -2.22 -13.75
CA ALA A 23 11.68 -1.96 -13.01
C ALA A 23 12.15 -1.65 -11.59
N GLU A 24 11.96 -0.42 -11.14
CA GLU A 24 12.44 0.05 -9.85
C GLU A 24 11.95 -0.93 -8.78
N ALA A 25 12.89 -1.69 -8.23
CA ALA A 25 12.56 -2.73 -7.26
C ALA A 25 11.92 -2.02 -6.05
N MET A 26 10.71 -2.43 -5.68
CA MET A 26 9.99 -1.83 -4.55
C MET A 26 10.89 -1.84 -3.31
N ASP A 27 11.01 -0.70 -2.63
CA ASP A 27 11.76 -0.58 -1.38
C ASP A 27 11.09 -1.46 -0.31
N PRO A 28 11.78 -2.51 0.20
CA PRO A 28 11.21 -3.42 1.19
C PRO A 28 10.82 -2.73 2.50
N GLU A 29 11.49 -1.63 2.88
CA GLU A 29 11.12 -0.83 4.05
C GLU A 29 9.83 -0.03 3.81
N ASN A 30 9.49 0.28 2.59
CA ASN A 30 8.28 0.99 2.22
C ASN A 30 7.26 0.07 1.50
N THR A 31 7.33 -1.23 1.76
CA THR A 31 6.37 -2.22 1.27
C THR A 31 5.75 -2.98 2.43
N LEU A 32 4.42 -3.08 2.46
CA LEU A 32 3.67 -3.94 3.38
C LEU A 32 3.09 -5.15 2.66
N TYR A 33 3.22 -6.31 3.29
CA TYR A 33 2.44 -7.51 2.99
C TYR A 33 1.28 -7.59 3.96
N MET A 34 0.07 -7.65 3.44
CA MET A 34 -1.15 -7.89 4.21
C MET A 34 -1.78 -9.19 3.72
N ASP A 35 -1.60 -10.26 4.48
CA ASP A 35 -2.22 -11.54 4.21
C ASP A 35 -3.65 -11.50 4.75
N THR A 36 -4.63 -11.65 3.86
CA THR A 36 -6.06 -11.70 4.19
C THR A 36 -6.57 -13.13 4.10
N THR A 37 -7.80 -13.37 4.53
CA THR A 37 -8.53 -14.66 4.35
C THR A 37 -8.49 -15.16 2.89
N HIS A 38 -8.40 -14.23 1.92
CA HIS A 38 -8.43 -14.55 0.49
C HIS A 38 -7.06 -14.58 -0.20
N GLY A 39 -6.03 -14.01 0.43
CA GLY A 39 -4.66 -13.98 -0.10
C GLY A 39 -3.92 -12.69 0.20
N ARG A 40 -2.68 -12.62 -0.31
CA ARG A 40 -1.78 -11.50 -0.06
C ARG A 40 -2.12 -10.27 -0.86
N VAL A 41 -2.19 -9.15 -0.17
CA VAL A 41 -2.25 -7.80 -0.72
C VAL A 41 -0.91 -7.12 -0.48
N VAL A 42 -0.33 -6.51 -1.50
CA VAL A 42 0.92 -5.76 -1.41
C VAL A 42 0.61 -4.28 -1.46
N ILE A 43 1.08 -3.53 -0.47
CA ILE A 43 0.84 -2.10 -0.34
C ILE A 43 2.19 -1.38 -0.37
N GLU A 44 2.36 -0.48 -1.31
CA GLU A 44 3.44 0.49 -1.32
C GLU A 44 3.09 1.62 -0.33
N LEU A 45 3.97 1.85 0.64
CA LEU A 45 3.84 2.95 1.59
C LEU A 45 4.31 4.27 0.96
N ARG A 46 3.66 5.37 1.32
CA ARG A 46 3.92 6.70 0.79
C ARG A 46 4.40 7.66 1.89
N PRO A 47 5.64 7.45 2.41
CA PRO A 47 6.22 8.36 3.42
C PRO A 47 6.46 9.77 2.87
N ASP A 48 6.51 9.94 1.56
CA ASP A 48 6.55 11.23 0.87
C ASP A 48 5.26 12.05 1.06
N LEU A 49 4.11 11.39 1.23
CA LEU A 49 2.81 12.03 1.44
C LEU A 49 2.43 12.12 2.92
N ALA A 50 2.73 11.08 3.71
CA ALA A 50 2.25 10.95 5.08
C ALA A 50 3.33 10.29 5.98
N PRO A 51 4.45 10.96 6.25
CA PRO A 51 5.56 10.37 6.99
C PRO A 51 5.19 9.89 8.41
N LYS A 52 4.34 10.62 9.14
CA LYS A 52 3.92 10.24 10.51
C LYS A 52 2.98 9.04 10.49
N HIS A 53 2.02 9.01 9.54
CA HIS A 53 1.11 7.87 9.40
C HIS A 53 1.87 6.62 8.98
N VAL A 54 2.77 6.72 8.00
CA VAL A 54 3.59 5.58 7.57
C VAL A 54 4.47 5.05 8.70
N ALA A 55 5.09 5.93 9.49
CA ALA A 55 5.89 5.53 10.65
C ALA A 55 5.02 4.76 11.67
N ARG A 56 3.83 5.27 11.99
CA ARG A 56 2.92 4.61 12.95
C ARG A 56 2.36 3.29 12.42
N ILE A 57 1.99 3.21 11.15
CA ILE A 57 1.54 1.95 10.53
C ILE A 57 2.64 0.88 10.60
N LYS A 58 3.89 1.25 10.32
CA LYS A 58 5.04 0.32 10.42
C LYS A 58 5.27 -0.14 11.86
N GLU A 59 5.19 0.77 12.83
CA GLU A 59 5.31 0.46 14.26
C GLU A 59 4.24 -0.55 14.68
N LEU A 60 2.96 -0.25 14.48
CA LEU A 60 1.84 -1.14 14.79
C LEU A 60 1.93 -2.49 14.06
N THR A 61 2.40 -2.47 12.82
CA THR A 61 2.62 -3.70 12.04
C THR A 61 3.69 -4.58 12.69
N ARG A 62 4.80 -3.98 13.15
CA ARG A 62 5.89 -4.71 13.82
C ARG A 62 5.50 -5.24 15.18
N GLU A 63 4.56 -4.59 15.86
CA GLU A 63 3.96 -5.05 17.11
C GLU A 63 2.94 -6.18 16.90
N GLY A 64 2.57 -6.50 15.65
CA GLY A 64 1.51 -7.47 15.32
C GLY A 64 0.10 -6.98 15.61
N PHE A 65 -0.06 -5.65 15.80
CA PHE A 65 -1.34 -5.05 16.15
C PHE A 65 -2.48 -5.38 15.19
N TYR A 66 -2.18 -5.47 13.89
CA TYR A 66 -3.18 -5.71 12.85
C TYR A 66 -3.53 -7.19 12.66
N ASP A 67 -2.75 -8.12 13.23
CA ASP A 67 -2.94 -9.56 13.04
C ASP A 67 -4.26 -10.01 13.67
N GLY A 68 -5.08 -10.69 12.89
CA GLY A 68 -6.40 -11.18 13.32
C GLY A 68 -7.54 -10.15 13.27
N LEU A 69 -7.27 -8.86 12.99
CA LEU A 69 -8.31 -7.84 12.92
C LEU A 69 -9.22 -8.02 11.71
N VAL A 70 -10.51 -7.68 11.91
CA VAL A 70 -11.54 -7.83 10.90
C VAL A 70 -11.68 -6.58 10.02
N PHE A 71 -12.19 -6.77 8.80
CA PHE A 71 -12.75 -5.69 8.00
C PHE A 71 -14.19 -5.45 8.45
N HIS A 72 -14.39 -4.54 9.37
CA HIS A 72 -15.68 -4.31 10.03
C HIS A 72 -16.65 -3.47 9.19
N ARG A 73 -16.19 -2.85 8.08
CA ARG A 73 -17.03 -2.04 7.19
C ARG A 73 -16.55 -2.18 5.76
N VAL A 74 -17.38 -2.79 4.89
CA VAL A 74 -17.04 -3.05 3.49
C VAL A 74 -18.20 -2.66 2.59
N ILE A 75 -18.06 -1.53 1.88
CA ILE A 75 -19.10 -0.98 1.00
C ILE A 75 -18.70 -1.19 -0.46
N GLY A 76 -19.50 -1.96 -1.19
CA GLY A 76 -19.27 -2.23 -2.61
C GLY A 76 -19.18 -0.94 -3.43
N GLY A 77 -18.16 -0.85 -4.31
CA GLY A 77 -17.91 0.33 -5.13
C GLY A 77 -17.28 1.52 -4.40
N PHE A 78 -17.16 1.45 -3.07
CA PHE A 78 -16.56 2.51 -2.26
C PHE A 78 -15.24 2.06 -1.63
N MET A 79 -15.26 1.37 -0.48
CA MET A 79 -14.04 0.99 0.22
C MET A 79 -14.23 -0.22 1.14
N ALA A 80 -13.11 -0.82 1.59
CA ALA A 80 -13.02 -1.76 2.70
C ALA A 80 -12.25 -1.11 3.84
N GLN A 81 -12.82 -1.09 5.06
CA GLN A 81 -12.25 -0.48 6.27
C GLN A 81 -11.97 -1.53 7.33
N GLY A 82 -10.78 -1.46 7.92
CA GLY A 82 -10.29 -2.31 9.00
C GLY A 82 -9.37 -1.55 9.94
N GLY A 83 -8.60 -2.29 10.77
CA GLY A 83 -7.61 -1.71 11.69
C GLY A 83 -8.18 -1.27 13.04
N ASP A 84 -9.39 -1.71 13.37
CA ASP A 84 -10.01 -1.54 14.69
C ASP A 84 -9.85 -2.81 15.52
N PRO A 85 -9.14 -2.78 16.67
CA PRO A 85 -8.97 -3.96 17.51
C PRO A 85 -10.26 -4.46 18.14
N THR A 86 -11.31 -3.62 18.21
CA THR A 86 -12.62 -4.00 18.75
C THR A 86 -13.57 -4.56 17.68
N GLY A 87 -13.29 -4.30 16.39
CA GLY A 87 -14.15 -4.71 15.26
C GLY A 87 -15.48 -3.95 15.17
N THR A 88 -15.66 -2.88 15.94
CA THR A 88 -16.92 -2.12 16.03
C THR A 88 -16.91 -0.82 15.21
N GLY A 89 -15.75 -0.41 14.74
CA GLY A 89 -15.50 0.89 14.11
C GLY A 89 -15.18 2.01 15.09
N MET A 90 -15.19 1.73 16.41
CA MET A 90 -15.00 2.74 17.47
C MET A 90 -13.64 2.64 18.19
N GLY A 91 -12.89 1.56 17.96
CA GLY A 91 -11.60 1.33 18.61
C GLY A 91 -10.42 1.90 17.82
N GLY A 92 -9.25 1.87 18.47
CA GLY A 92 -7.98 2.32 17.89
C GLY A 92 -6.80 1.85 18.73
N SER A 93 -5.60 2.28 18.37
CA SER A 93 -4.36 1.98 19.10
C SER A 93 -4.15 2.89 20.33
N GLY A 94 -5.00 3.90 20.49
CA GLY A 94 -4.93 4.86 21.61
C GLY A 94 -4.00 6.05 21.35
N GLN A 95 -3.52 6.25 20.12
CA GLN A 95 -2.66 7.37 19.73
C GLN A 95 -3.18 8.08 18.49
N ASN A 96 -3.70 9.28 18.66
CA ASN A 96 -4.13 10.10 17.53
C ASN A 96 -2.95 10.66 16.75
N LEU A 97 -3.16 10.80 15.44
CA LEU A 97 -2.22 11.35 14.48
C LEU A 97 -2.75 12.66 13.89
N PRO A 98 -1.92 13.70 13.74
CA PRO A 98 -2.31 14.89 13.01
C PRO A 98 -2.50 14.57 11.53
N ALA A 99 -3.44 15.28 10.89
CA ALA A 99 -3.71 15.11 9.47
C ALA A 99 -2.46 15.40 8.60
N GLU A 100 -2.28 14.58 7.57
CA GLU A 100 -1.25 14.76 6.54
C GLU A 100 -1.94 14.73 5.16
N PHE A 101 -2.80 15.74 4.92
CA PHE A 101 -3.56 15.83 3.68
C PHE A 101 -2.66 16.20 2.51
N SER A 102 -2.91 15.60 1.36
CA SER A 102 -2.17 15.82 0.12
C SER A 102 -3.13 16.02 -1.07
N SER A 103 -2.59 16.37 -2.22
CA SER A 103 -3.33 16.44 -3.48
C SER A 103 -3.45 15.09 -4.20
N GLU A 104 -2.90 14.01 -3.60
CA GLU A 104 -3.00 12.67 -4.19
C GLU A 104 -4.47 12.22 -4.23
N PRO A 105 -5.00 11.84 -5.42
CA PRO A 105 -6.40 11.48 -5.56
C PRO A 105 -6.70 10.09 -4.99
N PHE A 106 -7.85 9.94 -4.33
CA PHE A 106 -8.36 8.63 -3.94
C PHE A 106 -8.90 7.88 -5.16
N LYS A 107 -8.17 6.91 -5.65
CA LYS A 107 -8.49 6.02 -6.78
C LYS A 107 -8.50 4.55 -6.34
N ARG A 108 -8.80 3.64 -7.25
CA ARG A 108 -8.76 2.20 -6.93
C ARG A 108 -7.40 1.81 -6.33
N GLY A 109 -7.45 1.15 -5.16
CA GLY A 109 -6.27 0.68 -4.43
C GLY A 109 -5.59 1.73 -3.56
N THR A 110 -6.01 3.00 -3.58
CA THR A 110 -5.50 4.00 -2.63
C THR A 110 -5.87 3.61 -1.22
N VAL A 111 -4.90 3.67 -0.31
CA VAL A 111 -5.07 3.38 1.11
C VAL A 111 -5.04 4.68 1.89
N GLY A 112 -6.15 4.95 2.59
CA GLY A 112 -6.32 6.15 3.39
C GLY A 112 -6.51 5.84 4.87
N MET A 113 -6.22 6.84 5.71
CA MET A 113 -6.45 6.73 7.14
C MET A 113 -7.87 7.15 7.50
N ALA A 114 -8.59 6.26 8.19
CA ALA A 114 -9.91 6.59 8.72
C ALA A 114 -9.77 7.52 9.94
N ARG A 115 -10.77 8.35 10.16
CA ARG A 115 -10.82 9.32 11.27
C ARG A 115 -12.26 9.62 11.69
N ALA A 116 -12.43 10.18 12.87
CA ALA A 116 -13.68 10.78 13.31
C ALA A 116 -13.89 12.18 12.67
N MET A 117 -14.70 13.03 13.26
CA MET A 117 -14.99 14.36 12.72
C MET A 117 -13.76 15.28 12.71
N SER A 118 -12.93 15.24 13.75
CA SER A 118 -11.71 16.03 13.77
C SER A 118 -10.68 15.53 12.75
N PRO A 119 -10.06 16.40 11.96
CA PRO A 119 -8.97 16.03 11.06
C PRO A 119 -7.81 15.28 11.76
N ASP A 120 -7.52 15.64 13.01
CA ASP A 120 -6.41 15.11 13.81
C ASP A 120 -6.86 13.94 14.72
N SER A 121 -7.90 13.21 14.34
CA SER A 121 -8.43 12.06 15.09
C SER A 121 -8.15 10.71 14.44
N ALA A 122 -7.29 10.66 13.42
CA ALA A 122 -6.82 9.40 12.86
C ALA A 122 -6.00 8.64 13.92
N ASP A 123 -6.08 7.29 13.92
CA ASP A 123 -5.35 6.44 14.86
C ASP A 123 -4.79 5.20 14.16
N SER A 124 -5.48 4.06 14.19
CA SER A 124 -5.04 2.80 13.57
C SER A 124 -5.94 2.34 12.42
N GLN A 125 -7.18 2.83 12.35
CA GLN A 125 -8.12 2.40 11.33
C GLN A 125 -7.75 2.96 9.94
N PHE A 126 -7.84 2.10 8.93
CA PHE A 126 -7.56 2.47 7.54
C PHE A 126 -8.63 1.92 6.59
N PHE A 127 -8.66 2.43 5.37
CA PHE A 127 -9.53 1.93 4.32
C PHE A 127 -8.81 1.82 2.98
N ILE A 128 -9.25 0.87 2.14
CA ILE A 128 -8.76 0.65 0.78
C ILE A 128 -9.89 0.94 -0.20
N CYS A 129 -9.69 1.87 -1.13
CA CYS A 129 -10.70 2.26 -2.10
C CYS A 129 -10.89 1.19 -3.19
N PHE A 130 -12.15 0.87 -3.52
CA PHE A 130 -12.49 0.00 -4.65
C PHE A 130 -12.52 0.74 -5.99
N ALA A 131 -12.74 2.05 -5.97
CA ALA A 131 -12.89 2.90 -7.14
C ALA A 131 -12.41 4.33 -6.86
N ARG A 132 -12.53 5.21 -7.85
CA ARG A 132 -12.31 6.66 -7.70
C ARG A 132 -13.33 7.25 -6.71
N THR A 133 -12.84 7.93 -5.67
CA THR A 133 -13.63 8.45 -4.55
C THR A 133 -13.30 9.93 -4.32
N ALA A 134 -13.69 10.77 -5.28
CA ALA A 134 -13.29 12.19 -5.37
C ALA A 134 -13.64 13.04 -4.13
N HIS A 135 -14.69 12.69 -3.40
CA HIS A 135 -15.10 13.41 -2.20
C HIS A 135 -14.17 13.25 -0.99
N LEU A 136 -13.20 12.33 -1.07
CA LEU A 136 -12.17 12.13 -0.05
C LEU A 136 -10.91 12.95 -0.33
N ASP A 137 -10.72 13.46 -1.54
CA ASP A 137 -9.51 14.17 -1.95
C ASP A 137 -9.26 15.39 -1.06
N GLY A 138 -8.03 15.53 -0.57
CA GLY A 138 -7.63 16.63 0.30
C GLY A 138 -8.29 16.64 1.69
N GLN A 139 -9.12 15.63 2.03
CA GLN A 139 -9.83 15.56 3.31
C GLN A 139 -9.46 14.35 4.17
N TYR A 140 -8.75 13.40 3.58
CA TYR A 140 -8.21 12.23 4.28
C TYR A 140 -6.74 12.06 3.93
N THR A 141 -5.97 11.50 4.86
CA THR A 141 -4.54 11.21 4.66
C THR A 141 -4.37 9.98 3.80
N VAL A 142 -3.69 10.11 2.66
CA VAL A 142 -3.23 8.98 1.84
C VAL A 142 -1.88 8.53 2.36
N TRP A 143 -1.75 7.26 2.76
CA TRP A 143 -0.49 6.73 3.25
C TRP A 143 0.04 5.53 2.47
N GLY A 144 -0.73 5.00 1.51
CA GLY A 144 -0.31 3.87 0.69
C GLY A 144 -1.11 3.67 -0.58
N GLN A 145 -0.61 2.77 -1.42
CA GLN A 145 -1.25 2.31 -2.65
C GLN A 145 -1.10 0.79 -2.76
N VAL A 146 -2.19 0.08 -2.99
CA VAL A 146 -2.14 -1.35 -3.34
C VAL A 146 -1.53 -1.50 -4.72
N THR A 147 -0.42 -2.21 -4.80
CA THR A 147 0.32 -2.50 -6.04
C THR A 147 0.02 -3.90 -6.57
N ASP A 148 -0.33 -4.84 -5.67
CA ASP A 148 -0.79 -6.19 -6.05
C ASP A 148 -1.86 -6.70 -5.06
N GLY A 149 -2.67 -7.67 -5.52
CA GLY A 149 -3.66 -8.32 -4.67
C GLY A 149 -5.01 -7.60 -4.57
N MET A 150 -5.31 -6.53 -5.34
CA MET A 150 -6.63 -5.87 -5.36
C MET A 150 -7.79 -6.82 -5.66
N LYS A 151 -7.54 -7.97 -6.30
CA LYS A 151 -8.57 -9.02 -6.48
C LYS A 151 -9.03 -9.61 -5.15
N TYR A 152 -8.13 -9.77 -4.18
CA TYR A 152 -8.43 -10.29 -2.85
C TYR A 152 -9.19 -9.26 -2.00
N VAL A 153 -8.81 -7.98 -2.11
CA VAL A 153 -9.61 -6.89 -1.50
C VAL A 153 -11.03 -6.88 -2.07
N GLY A 154 -11.16 -7.18 -3.37
CA GLY A 154 -12.46 -7.29 -4.05
C GLY A 154 -13.35 -8.44 -3.55
N MET A 155 -12.77 -9.47 -2.92
CA MET A 155 -13.47 -10.66 -2.40
C MET A 155 -13.98 -10.48 -0.96
N LEU A 156 -13.53 -9.44 -0.24
CA LEU A 156 -13.95 -9.20 1.15
C LEU A 156 -15.48 -9.12 1.27
N GLU A 157 -16.03 -9.77 2.28
CA GLU A 157 -17.46 -9.82 2.56
C GLU A 157 -18.02 -8.41 2.77
N ARG A 158 -19.13 -8.09 2.10
CA ARG A 158 -19.78 -6.76 2.16
C ARG A 158 -20.66 -6.66 3.38
N GLY A 159 -20.68 -5.47 4.00
CA GLY A 159 -21.54 -5.16 5.13
C GLY A 159 -21.01 -4.03 6.00
N GLU A 160 -21.88 -3.48 6.85
CA GLU A 160 -21.61 -2.40 7.83
C GLU A 160 -22.22 -2.74 9.20
N PRO A 161 -21.73 -3.77 9.93
CA PRO A 161 -20.64 -4.69 9.63
C PRO A 161 -21.07 -5.87 8.69
N PRO A 162 -20.07 -6.57 8.07
CA PRO A 162 -20.34 -7.85 7.41
C PRO A 162 -20.87 -8.90 8.40
N VAL A 163 -21.66 -9.87 7.90
CA VAL A 163 -22.22 -10.95 8.73
C VAL A 163 -21.12 -11.94 9.19
N ASP A 164 -20.20 -12.26 8.27
CA ASP A 164 -19.01 -13.08 8.56
C ASP A 164 -17.75 -12.32 8.07
N PRO A 165 -17.23 -11.40 8.89
CA PRO A 165 -16.19 -10.48 8.43
C PRO A 165 -14.87 -11.19 8.18
N ASP A 166 -14.31 -10.94 7.00
CA ASP A 166 -12.95 -11.34 6.66
C ASP A 166 -11.90 -10.67 7.55
N LYS A 167 -10.72 -11.30 7.61
CA LYS A 167 -9.64 -10.90 8.53
C LYS A 167 -8.35 -10.58 7.81
N ILE A 168 -7.56 -9.73 8.43
CA ILE A 168 -6.13 -9.63 8.25
C ILE A 168 -5.52 -10.81 9.02
N ILE A 169 -4.99 -11.81 8.31
CA ILE A 169 -4.33 -12.97 8.94
C ILE A 169 -2.99 -12.53 9.53
N LYS A 170 -2.24 -11.75 8.75
CA LYS A 170 -0.97 -11.18 9.15
C LYS A 170 -0.66 -9.92 8.36
N MET A 171 -0.06 -8.94 9.03
CA MET A 171 0.51 -7.76 8.39
C MET A 171 2.01 -7.70 8.69
N GLN A 172 2.83 -7.40 7.68
CA GLN A 172 4.28 -7.42 7.83
C GLN A 172 4.96 -6.42 6.91
N VAL A 173 5.98 -5.70 7.41
CA VAL A 173 6.89 -4.92 6.55
C VAL A 173 7.75 -5.90 5.77
N ALA A 174 7.88 -5.71 4.45
CA ALA A 174 8.57 -6.65 3.58
C ALA A 174 10.04 -6.86 3.99
N ALA A 175 10.73 -5.82 4.44
CA ALA A 175 12.09 -5.90 4.96
C ALA A 175 12.24 -6.87 6.15
N ASP A 176 11.19 -7.06 6.93
CA ASP A 176 11.20 -7.97 8.09
C ASP A 176 10.83 -9.41 7.69
N ALA A 177 10.07 -9.59 6.59
CA ALA A 177 9.76 -10.91 6.05
C ALA A 177 11.00 -11.64 5.54
N ASP A 178 11.95 -10.94 4.99
CA ASP A 178 13.21 -11.50 4.47
C ASP A 178 14.19 -11.86 5.60
N LYS A 179 14.11 -11.21 6.75
CA LYS A 179 14.91 -11.54 7.94
C LYS A 179 14.47 -12.85 8.59
N ALA A 180 13.19 -13.19 8.52
CA ALA A 180 12.64 -14.42 9.11
C ALA A 180 12.99 -15.70 8.34
N LYS A 181 13.56 -15.58 7.13
CA LYS A 181 13.99 -16.71 6.26
C LYS A 181 15.48 -17.08 6.41
N LYS A 182 16.24 -16.32 7.20
CA LYS A 182 17.66 -16.58 7.51
C LYS A 182 17.83 -17.21 8.88
#